data_4b625342bb4571fb60b96a2d3680d875
#
_entry.id   4b625342bb4571fb60b96a2d3680d875
#
_cell.length_a   1.000
_cell.length_b   1.000
_cell.length_c   1.000
_cell.angle_alpha   90.00
_cell.angle_beta   90.00
_cell.angle_gamma   90.00
#
_symmetry.space_group_name_H-M   'P 1'
#
loop_
_entity.id
_entity.type
_entity.pdbx_description
1 polymer ?
#
loop_
_entity_poly.entity_id
_entity_poly.type
_entity_poly.pdbx_seq_one_letter_code
_entity_poly.pdbx_strand_id
1 'polypeptide(L)'
;MTYAIVYSSRPGNTERLAQAIRQALPPEECLYFGPPDPQARAAERIYVGFWTDKGDCDAQTRAFLSELRGKEIFLFGTAGFGGASVYFRRILTRVAQGLEASNRVIGSFMCQGKMPMAVRERYEKMLASPNPAPNLEQMIQNFDQALSHPDGEDLRRLTQAVSTSYSEA
;
A
#
# COMPACT_ATOMS: atom_id res chain seq x y z
N MET A 1 15.75 -15.23 -8.73
CA MET A 1 15.50 -13.86 -9.23
C MET A 1 15.67 -12.86 -8.10
N THR A 2 16.47 -11.86 -8.28
CA THR A 2 16.67 -10.82 -7.26
C THR A 2 15.44 -9.95 -7.08
N TYR A 3 15.18 -9.55 -5.85
CA TYR A 3 14.06 -8.63 -5.55
C TYR A 3 14.47 -7.55 -4.55
N ALA A 4 13.70 -6.49 -4.55
CA ALA A 4 13.75 -5.44 -3.54
C ALA A 4 12.35 -5.18 -3.01
N ILE A 5 12.26 -4.76 -1.76
CA ILE A 5 11.01 -4.31 -1.15
C ILE A 5 11.18 -2.85 -0.75
N VAL A 6 10.40 -2.00 -1.39
CA VAL A 6 10.45 -0.55 -1.19
C VAL A 6 9.10 -0.11 -0.65
N TYR A 7 9.10 0.65 0.43
CA TYR A 7 7.83 1.11 0.99
C TYR A 7 7.94 2.52 1.55
N SER A 8 6.85 3.25 1.40
CA SER A 8 6.58 4.50 2.09
C SER A 8 5.46 4.23 3.08
N SER A 9 5.67 4.52 4.35
CA SER A 9 4.75 4.11 5.42
C SER A 9 4.43 5.26 6.35
N ARG A 10 3.12 5.47 6.55
CA ARG A 10 2.61 6.49 7.46
C ARG A 10 1.20 6.09 7.88
N PRO A 11 0.94 5.70 9.12
CA PRO A 11 1.78 5.66 10.32
C PRO A 11 2.46 4.30 10.60
N GLY A 12 2.72 3.45 9.62
CA GLY A 12 3.39 2.17 9.81
C GLY A 12 2.63 0.97 9.27
N ASN A 13 1.46 1.17 8.69
CA ASN A 13 0.64 0.09 8.13
C ASN A 13 1.34 -0.61 6.96
N THR A 14 1.87 0.17 6.04
CA THR A 14 2.56 -0.34 4.85
C THR A 14 3.83 -1.10 5.23
N GLU A 15 4.53 -0.65 6.27
CA GLU A 15 5.71 -1.35 6.80
C GLU A 15 5.36 -2.75 7.27
N ARG A 16 4.24 -2.93 7.95
CA ARG A 16 3.77 -4.26 8.37
C ARG A 16 3.56 -5.19 7.18
N LEU A 17 3.01 -4.67 6.10
CA LEU A 17 2.85 -5.42 4.85
C LEU A 17 4.22 -5.78 4.25
N ALA A 18 5.14 -4.83 4.21
CA ALA A 18 6.49 -5.04 3.69
C ALA A 18 7.23 -6.13 4.47
N GLN A 19 7.11 -6.13 5.80
CA GLN A 19 7.70 -7.16 6.65
C GLN A 19 7.12 -8.56 6.35
N ALA A 20 5.82 -8.64 6.12
CA ALA A 20 5.17 -9.90 5.78
C ALA A 20 5.67 -10.46 4.43
N ILE A 21 5.86 -9.58 3.44
CA ILE A 21 6.44 -9.98 2.15
C ILE A 21 7.86 -10.51 2.33
N ARG A 22 8.66 -9.80 3.10
CA ARG A 22 10.05 -10.18 3.38
C ARG A 22 10.14 -11.58 4.00
N GLN A 23 9.23 -11.87 4.92
CA GLN A 23 9.19 -13.19 5.59
C GLN A 23 8.74 -14.30 4.66
N ALA A 24 7.98 -13.98 3.60
CA ALA A 24 7.43 -14.95 2.67
C ALA A 24 8.38 -15.30 1.51
N LEU A 25 9.41 -14.50 1.28
CA LEU A 25 10.31 -14.65 0.15
C LEU A 25 11.72 -15.10 0.57
N PRO A 26 12.50 -15.74 -0.34
CA PRO A 26 13.86 -16.17 -0.04
C PRO A 26 14.76 -14.99 0.36
N PRO A 27 15.32 -14.99 1.57
CA PRO A 27 16.11 -13.84 2.04
C PRO A 27 17.41 -13.64 1.24
N GLU A 28 17.97 -14.69 0.66
CA GLU A 28 19.21 -14.63 -0.13
C GLU A 28 19.04 -13.90 -1.47
N GLU A 29 17.79 -13.73 -1.94
CA GLU A 29 17.50 -13.01 -3.17
C GLU A 29 17.17 -11.53 -2.93
N CYS A 30 17.08 -11.11 -1.67
CA CYS A 30 16.71 -9.74 -1.31
C CYS A 30 17.90 -8.78 -1.41
N LEU A 31 17.87 -7.87 -2.38
CA LEU A 31 18.93 -6.88 -2.54
C LEU A 31 18.72 -5.61 -1.73
N TYR A 32 17.45 -5.30 -1.40
CA TYR A 32 17.14 -4.06 -0.69
C TYR A 32 15.81 -4.19 0.05
N PHE A 33 15.75 -3.61 1.24
CA PHE A 33 14.51 -3.50 2.03
C PHE A 33 14.53 -2.16 2.75
N GLY A 34 13.60 -1.28 2.43
CA GLY A 34 13.51 0.01 3.10
C GLY A 34 12.72 1.05 2.31
N PRO A 35 12.87 2.33 2.66
CA PRO A 35 12.21 3.42 1.95
C PRO A 35 12.71 3.55 0.51
N PRO A 36 11.98 4.30 -0.35
CA PRO A 36 12.41 4.51 -1.72
C PRO A 36 13.85 5.00 -1.81
N ASP A 37 14.65 4.26 -2.57
CA ASP A 37 16.08 4.52 -2.74
C ASP A 37 16.56 3.95 -4.08
N PRO A 38 17.48 4.65 -4.79
CA PRO A 38 18.02 4.15 -6.05
C PRO A 38 18.65 2.77 -5.99
N GLN A 39 19.17 2.34 -4.83
CA GLN A 39 19.74 1.01 -4.64
C GLN A 39 18.76 -0.12 -4.99
N ALA A 40 17.47 0.10 -4.77
CA ALA A 40 16.45 -0.89 -5.07
C ALA A 40 16.36 -1.22 -6.56
N ARG A 41 16.79 -0.30 -7.42
CA ARG A 41 16.74 -0.48 -8.87
C ARG A 41 17.71 -1.54 -9.41
N ALA A 42 18.62 -2.03 -8.58
CA ALA A 42 19.50 -3.14 -8.95
C ALA A 42 18.75 -4.47 -9.05
N ALA A 43 17.61 -4.59 -8.40
CA ALA A 43 16.80 -5.82 -8.40
C ALA A 43 15.99 -5.95 -9.69
N GLU A 44 15.75 -7.20 -10.09
CA GLU A 44 14.91 -7.52 -11.26
C GLU A 44 13.42 -7.33 -10.98
N ARG A 45 13.00 -7.63 -9.75
CA ARG A 45 11.61 -7.50 -9.29
C ARG A 45 11.57 -6.55 -8.11
N ILE A 46 10.58 -5.65 -8.10
CA ILE A 46 10.42 -4.67 -7.02
C ILE A 46 9.01 -4.73 -6.48
N TYR A 47 8.91 -4.98 -5.17
CA TYR A 47 7.66 -4.88 -4.41
C TYR A 47 7.58 -3.47 -3.89
N VAL A 48 6.61 -2.69 -4.39
CA VAL A 48 6.49 -1.26 -4.07
C VAL A 48 5.25 -1.04 -3.21
N GLY A 49 5.48 -0.57 -1.99
CA GLY A 49 4.44 -0.31 -1.02
C GLY A 49 4.18 1.17 -0.81
N PHE A 50 2.91 1.54 -0.69
CA PHE A 50 2.48 2.92 -0.53
C PHE A 50 1.36 3.04 0.50
N TRP A 51 1.20 4.25 1.04
CA TRP A 51 -0.02 4.64 1.73
C TRP A 51 -0.85 5.51 0.79
N THR A 52 -2.17 5.47 0.92
CA THR A 52 -3.07 6.17 0.02
C THR A 52 -3.26 7.61 0.49
N ASP A 53 -3.03 8.55 -0.43
CA ASP A 53 -3.25 9.97 -0.26
C ASP A 53 -4.19 10.45 -1.36
N LYS A 54 -5.41 10.82 -0.98
CA LYS A 54 -6.44 11.36 -1.91
C LYS A 54 -6.68 10.45 -3.13
N GLY A 55 -6.77 9.14 -2.89
CA GLY A 55 -7.09 8.17 -3.96
C GLY A 55 -5.90 7.78 -4.83
N ASP A 56 -4.69 8.14 -4.45
CA ASP A 56 -3.46 7.82 -5.17
C ASP A 56 -2.36 7.43 -4.17
N CYS A 57 -1.22 6.98 -4.66
CA CYS A 57 -0.08 6.76 -3.79
C CYS A 57 0.51 8.10 -3.32
N ASP A 58 1.24 8.05 -2.22
CA ASP A 58 1.97 9.19 -1.70
C ASP A 58 3.03 9.69 -2.70
N ALA A 59 3.43 10.95 -2.54
CA ALA A 59 4.34 11.62 -3.49
C ALA A 59 5.72 10.94 -3.58
N GLN A 60 6.23 10.42 -2.48
CA GLN A 60 7.54 9.75 -2.45
C GLN A 60 7.51 8.46 -3.31
N THR A 61 6.45 7.68 -3.19
CA THR A 61 6.24 6.49 -4.01
C THR A 61 6.05 6.85 -5.47
N ARG A 62 5.28 7.89 -5.76
CA ARG A 62 5.04 8.35 -7.14
C ARG A 62 6.36 8.72 -7.82
N ALA A 63 7.24 9.43 -7.16
CA ALA A 63 8.55 9.81 -7.68
C ALA A 63 9.40 8.57 -7.97
N PHE A 64 9.42 7.61 -7.04
CA PHE A 64 10.19 6.37 -7.21
C PHE A 64 9.68 5.55 -8.41
N LEU A 65 8.36 5.36 -8.53
CA LEU A 65 7.76 4.60 -9.62
C LEU A 65 8.09 5.20 -10.98
N SER A 66 8.14 6.52 -11.09
CA SER A 66 8.41 7.22 -12.35
C SER A 66 9.81 6.96 -12.90
N GLU A 67 10.73 6.52 -12.05
CA GLU A 67 12.12 6.26 -12.42
C GLU A 67 12.38 4.81 -12.82
N LEU A 68 11.43 3.90 -12.61
CA LEU A 68 11.62 2.48 -12.89
C LEU A 68 11.52 2.16 -14.38
N ARG A 69 12.40 1.29 -14.84
CA ARG A 69 12.46 0.84 -16.24
C ARG A 69 12.77 -0.65 -16.29
N GLY A 70 11.98 -1.37 -17.08
CA GLY A 70 12.25 -2.79 -17.38
C GLY A 70 12.12 -3.72 -16.18
N LYS A 71 11.30 -3.38 -15.20
CA LYS A 71 11.17 -4.14 -13.96
C LYS A 71 9.86 -4.93 -13.93
N GLU A 72 9.89 -6.04 -13.17
CA GLU A 72 8.67 -6.68 -12.72
C GLU A 72 8.24 -6.00 -11.42
N ILE A 73 7.00 -5.56 -11.33
CA ILE A 73 6.51 -4.74 -10.22
C ILE A 73 5.33 -5.43 -9.54
N PHE A 74 5.41 -5.57 -8.22
CA PHE A 74 4.27 -5.94 -7.39
C PHE A 74 3.88 -4.71 -6.55
N LEU A 75 2.63 -4.26 -6.69
CA LEU A 75 2.15 -3.09 -5.95
C LEU A 75 1.37 -3.53 -4.72
N PHE A 76 1.69 -2.96 -3.57
CA PHE A 76 0.89 -3.18 -2.36
C PHE A 76 0.67 -1.87 -1.64
N GLY A 77 -0.50 -1.74 -1.00
CA GLY A 77 -0.83 -0.48 -0.35
C GLY A 77 -1.88 -0.60 0.72
N THR A 78 -2.02 0.48 1.47
CA THR A 78 -3.04 0.63 2.51
C THR A 78 -3.86 1.88 2.27
N ALA A 79 -5.13 1.84 2.70
CA ALA A 79 -6.01 3.00 2.67
C ALA A 79 -6.84 3.05 3.95
N GLY A 80 -7.03 4.24 4.47
CA GLY A 80 -7.87 4.43 5.66
C GLY A 80 -9.34 4.19 5.38
N PHE A 81 -9.81 4.56 4.20
CA PHE A 81 -11.15 4.26 3.72
C PHE A 81 -11.14 2.95 2.95
N GLY A 82 -12.24 2.23 2.98
CA GLY A 82 -12.29 1.11 2.11
C GLY A 82 -13.04 -0.09 2.64
N GLY A 83 -12.60 -1.28 2.24
CA GLY A 83 -13.34 -2.52 2.35
C GLY A 83 -14.01 -2.89 1.03
N ALA A 84 -14.20 -1.96 0.11
CA ALA A 84 -14.76 -2.25 -1.21
C ALA A 84 -13.63 -2.52 -2.22
N SER A 85 -13.65 -3.71 -2.83
CA SER A 85 -12.66 -4.10 -3.83
C SER A 85 -12.60 -3.15 -5.03
N VAL A 86 -13.71 -2.53 -5.38
CA VAL A 86 -13.79 -1.55 -6.47
C VAL A 86 -12.93 -0.31 -6.16
N TYR A 87 -12.99 0.17 -4.92
CA TYR A 87 -12.20 1.33 -4.48
C TYR A 87 -10.71 1.03 -4.53
N PHE A 88 -10.29 -0.11 -4.01
CA PHE A 88 -8.88 -0.52 -4.03
C PHE A 88 -8.37 -0.70 -5.46
N ARG A 89 -9.17 -1.30 -6.33
CA ARG A 89 -8.82 -1.47 -7.74
C ARG A 89 -8.61 -0.15 -8.45
N ARG A 90 -9.45 0.84 -8.15
CA ARG A 90 -9.34 2.20 -8.72
C ARG A 90 -8.02 2.85 -8.30
N ILE A 91 -7.65 2.71 -7.03
CA ILE A 91 -6.38 3.23 -6.53
C ILE A 91 -5.20 2.54 -7.23
N LEU A 92 -5.21 1.21 -7.28
CA LEU A 92 -4.13 0.43 -7.91
C LEU A 92 -3.97 0.77 -9.39
N THR A 93 -5.06 0.94 -10.11
CA THR A 93 -5.04 1.37 -11.51
C THR A 93 -4.37 2.73 -11.66
N ARG A 94 -4.71 3.67 -10.78
CA ARG A 94 -4.13 5.01 -10.80
C ARG A 94 -2.63 4.98 -10.48
N VAL A 95 -2.23 4.20 -9.51
CA VAL A 95 -0.82 4.03 -9.13
C VAL A 95 -0.03 3.44 -10.31
N ALA A 96 -0.57 2.40 -10.96
CA ALA A 96 0.08 1.75 -12.09
C ALA A 96 0.26 2.68 -13.30
N GLN A 97 -0.59 3.67 -13.47
CA GLN A 97 -0.47 4.66 -14.54
C GLN A 97 0.82 5.49 -14.43
N GLY A 98 1.43 5.56 -13.26
CA GLY A 98 2.71 6.23 -13.07
C GLY A 98 3.93 5.45 -13.54
N LEU A 99 3.75 4.20 -13.97
CA LEU A 99 4.83 3.35 -14.45
C LEU A 99 5.08 3.55 -15.95
N GLU A 100 6.34 3.59 -16.32
CA GLU A 100 6.75 3.62 -17.74
C GLU A 100 6.49 2.23 -18.35
N ALA A 101 6.20 2.20 -19.65
CA ALA A 101 5.66 1.04 -20.37
C ALA A 101 6.57 -0.20 -20.37
N SER A 102 7.87 -0.04 -20.16
CA SER A 102 8.80 -1.18 -20.11
C SER A 102 8.64 -2.02 -18.84
N ASN A 103 7.93 -1.52 -17.83
CA ASN A 103 7.68 -2.25 -16.59
C ASN A 103 6.47 -3.17 -16.75
N ARG A 104 6.46 -4.28 -15.99
CA ARG A 104 5.34 -5.22 -15.99
C ARG A 104 4.82 -5.39 -14.56
N VAL A 105 3.55 -5.08 -14.34
CA VAL A 105 2.89 -5.33 -13.06
C VAL A 105 2.53 -6.82 -12.98
N ILE A 106 3.14 -7.54 -12.05
CA ILE A 106 2.97 -8.98 -11.89
C ILE A 106 1.91 -9.36 -10.85
N GLY A 107 1.50 -8.41 -10.03
CA GLY A 107 0.48 -8.62 -9.01
C GLY A 107 0.28 -7.36 -8.17
N SER A 108 -0.75 -7.41 -7.34
CA SER A 108 -1.08 -6.29 -6.48
C SER A 108 -1.90 -6.74 -5.27
N PHE A 109 -1.89 -5.91 -4.23
CA PHE A 109 -2.69 -6.14 -3.02
C PHE A 109 -2.97 -4.81 -2.34
N MET A 110 -4.19 -4.67 -1.80
CA MET A 110 -4.52 -3.56 -0.92
C MET A 110 -5.38 -4.04 0.25
N CYS A 111 -5.21 -3.40 1.37
CA CYS A 111 -6.08 -3.56 2.54
C CYS A 111 -6.30 -2.23 3.23
N GLN A 112 -7.24 -2.22 4.17
CA GLN A 112 -7.46 -1.08 5.03
C GLN A 112 -6.29 -0.95 6.01
N GLY A 113 -6.02 0.28 6.48
CA GLY A 113 -5.01 0.57 7.48
C GLY A 113 -5.50 1.60 8.48
N LYS A 114 -5.09 1.46 9.73
CA LYS A 114 -5.50 2.40 10.79
C LYS A 114 -4.99 3.80 10.51
N MET A 115 -5.84 4.79 10.81
CA MET A 115 -5.49 6.20 10.72
C MET A 115 -5.07 6.75 12.09
N PRO A 116 -4.28 7.85 12.13
CA PRO A 116 -3.93 8.50 13.40
C PRO A 116 -5.17 9.01 14.13
N MET A 117 -5.16 8.97 15.47
CA MET A 117 -6.27 9.43 16.31
C MET A 117 -6.64 10.89 16.05
N ALA A 118 -5.70 11.72 15.61
CA ALA A 118 -5.97 13.10 15.24
C ALA A 118 -7.05 13.24 14.16
N VAL A 119 -7.18 12.24 13.29
CA VAL A 119 -8.24 12.21 12.26
C VAL A 119 -9.61 12.06 12.93
N ARG A 120 -9.75 11.16 13.90
CA ARG A 120 -10.99 10.95 14.63
C ARG A 120 -11.39 12.19 15.43
N GLU A 121 -10.42 12.80 16.09
CA GLU A 121 -10.63 14.03 16.85
C GLU A 121 -11.15 15.16 15.96
N ARG A 122 -10.60 15.27 14.75
CA ARG A 122 -11.08 16.24 13.76
C ARG A 122 -12.51 15.97 13.34
N TYR A 123 -12.87 14.69 13.10
CA TYR A 123 -14.25 14.32 12.77
C TYR A 123 -15.22 14.66 13.92
N GLU A 124 -14.82 14.40 15.16
CA GLU A 124 -15.63 14.71 16.34
C GLU A 124 -15.89 16.22 16.47
N LYS A 125 -14.85 17.03 16.23
CA LYS A 125 -15.00 18.50 16.23
C LYS A 125 -15.94 18.97 15.13
N MET A 126 -15.84 18.40 13.95
CA MET A 126 -16.71 18.73 12.82
C MET A 126 -18.16 18.32 13.12
N LEU A 127 -18.37 17.17 13.78
CA LEU A 127 -19.69 16.68 14.16
C LEU A 127 -20.37 17.60 15.19
N ALA A 128 -19.58 18.20 16.06
CA ALA A 128 -20.07 19.12 17.09
C ALA A 128 -20.34 20.53 16.56
N SER A 129 -20.05 20.84 15.31
CA SER A 129 -20.31 22.14 14.68
C SER A 129 -21.80 22.35 14.43
N PRO A 130 -22.30 23.60 14.26
CA PRO A 130 -23.73 23.87 14.06
C PRO A 130 -24.37 23.20 12.85
N ASN A 131 -23.60 22.98 11.77
CA ASN A 131 -24.09 22.36 10.53
C ASN A 131 -23.12 21.26 10.08
N PRO A 132 -23.08 20.11 10.78
CA PRO A 132 -22.15 19.05 10.43
C PRO A 132 -22.48 18.42 9.08
N ALA A 133 -21.45 18.00 8.35
CA ALA A 133 -21.64 17.26 7.11
C ALA A 133 -22.38 15.93 7.38
N PRO A 134 -23.27 15.50 6.47
CA PRO A 134 -24.16 14.37 6.74
C PRO A 134 -23.49 13.00 6.85
N ASN A 135 -22.26 12.87 6.35
CA ASN A 135 -21.53 11.60 6.33
C ASN A 135 -20.50 11.43 7.46
N LEU A 136 -20.43 12.36 8.42
CA LEU A 136 -19.40 12.34 9.48
C LEU A 136 -19.50 11.11 10.37
N GLU A 137 -20.71 10.67 10.73
CA GLU A 137 -20.89 9.47 11.55
C GLU A 137 -20.37 8.23 10.83
N GLN A 138 -20.60 8.13 9.54
CA GLN A 138 -20.07 7.03 8.72
C GLN A 138 -18.55 7.08 8.63
N MET A 139 -17.97 8.27 8.56
CA MET A 139 -16.52 8.44 8.55
C MET A 139 -15.89 7.99 9.87
N ILE A 140 -16.55 8.29 11.00
CA ILE A 140 -16.09 7.83 12.31
C ILE A 140 -16.19 6.31 12.42
N GLN A 141 -17.29 5.72 11.96
CA GLN A 141 -17.44 4.26 11.92
C GLN A 141 -16.36 3.59 11.08
N ASN A 142 -16.06 4.18 9.93
CA ASN A 142 -14.96 3.68 9.08
C ASN A 142 -13.61 3.77 9.80
N PHE A 143 -13.36 4.88 10.50
CA PHE A 143 -12.15 5.05 11.30
C PHE A 143 -12.03 3.91 12.33
N ASP A 144 -13.11 3.64 13.05
CA ASP A 144 -13.13 2.63 14.11
C ASP A 144 -12.90 1.21 13.53
N GLN A 145 -13.49 0.91 12.38
CA GLN A 145 -13.25 -0.35 11.67
C GLN A 145 -11.80 -0.49 11.21
N ALA A 146 -11.19 0.61 10.79
CA ALA A 146 -9.80 0.60 10.30
C ALA A 146 -8.77 0.37 11.40
N LEU A 147 -9.11 0.59 12.68
CA LEU A 147 -8.16 0.50 13.80
C LEU A 147 -7.48 -0.86 13.93
N SER A 148 -8.17 -1.94 13.57
CA SER A 148 -7.63 -3.29 13.65
C SER A 148 -6.86 -3.73 12.39
N HIS A 149 -6.78 -2.87 11.37
CA HIS A 149 -6.13 -3.20 10.10
C HIS A 149 -4.78 -2.52 9.94
N PRO A 150 -3.81 -3.17 9.29
CA PRO A 150 -3.86 -4.53 8.75
C PRO A 150 -3.98 -5.58 9.85
N ASP A 151 -4.84 -6.56 9.66
CA ASP A 151 -5.00 -7.69 10.58
C ASP A 151 -4.35 -8.96 10.04
N GLY A 152 -4.47 -10.08 10.79
CA GLY A 152 -3.89 -11.36 10.39
C GLY A 152 -4.43 -11.88 9.07
N GLU A 153 -5.70 -11.66 8.78
CA GLU A 153 -6.31 -12.07 7.51
C GLU A 153 -5.77 -11.24 6.34
N ASP A 154 -5.55 -9.94 6.54
CA ASP A 154 -4.92 -9.09 5.53
C ASP A 154 -3.52 -9.61 5.18
N LEU A 155 -2.72 -9.94 6.19
CA LEU A 155 -1.37 -10.46 6.00
C LEU A 155 -1.39 -11.81 5.29
N ARG A 156 -2.34 -12.68 5.62
CA ARG A 156 -2.50 -13.97 4.96
C ARG A 156 -2.81 -13.80 3.47
N ARG A 157 -3.75 -12.91 3.13
CA ARG A 157 -4.11 -12.63 1.74
C ARG A 157 -2.94 -12.03 0.96
N LEU A 158 -2.19 -11.14 1.58
CA LEU A 158 -1.00 -10.56 0.98
C LEU A 158 0.03 -11.64 0.67
N THR A 159 0.33 -12.49 1.63
CA THR A 159 1.30 -13.58 1.47
C THR A 159 0.87 -14.52 0.35
N GLN A 160 -0.42 -14.83 0.25
CA GLN A 160 -0.96 -15.66 -0.82
C GLN A 160 -0.79 -15.00 -2.20
N ALA A 161 -1.09 -13.70 -2.30
CA ALA A 161 -0.93 -12.94 -3.55
C ALA A 161 0.55 -12.90 -3.99
N VAL A 162 1.45 -12.71 -3.06
CA VAL A 162 2.90 -12.69 -3.32
C VAL A 162 3.37 -14.07 -3.79
N SER A 163 2.93 -15.15 -3.14
CA SER A 163 3.30 -16.51 -3.51
C SER A 163 2.80 -16.88 -4.89
N THR A 164 1.57 -16.52 -5.23
CA THR A 164 0.99 -16.75 -6.56
C THR A 164 1.78 -16.02 -7.63
N SER A 165 2.07 -14.74 -7.43
CA SER A 165 2.86 -13.93 -8.39
C SER A 165 4.28 -14.47 -8.54
N TYR A 166 4.89 -14.93 -7.45
CA TYR A 166 6.24 -15.50 -7.48
C TYR A 166 6.29 -16.79 -8.31
N SER A 167 5.28 -17.64 -8.19
CA SER A 167 5.21 -18.93 -8.90
C SER A 167 4.90 -18.78 -10.39
N GLU A 168 4.17 -17.73 -10.79
CA GLU A 168 3.75 -17.48 -12.16
C GLU A 168 4.75 -16.67 -12.98
N ALA A 169 5.72 -16.06 -12.33
CA ALA A 169 6.66 -15.13 -12.97
C ALA A 169 7.87 -15.83 -13.63
#